data_c4c479e2f64e27301df55a19374c45dc
#
_entry.id   c4c479e2f64e27301df55a19374c45dc
#
_cell.length_a   1.000
_cell.length_b   1.000
_cell.length_c   1.000
_cell.angle_alpha   90.00
_cell.angle_beta   90.00
_cell.angle_gamma   90.00
#
_symmetry.space_group_name_H-M   'P 1'
#
loop_
_entity.id
_entity.type
_entity.pdbx_description
1 polymer ?
#
loop_
_entity_poly.entity_id
_entity_poly.type
_entity_poly.pdbx_seq_one_letter_code
_entity_poly.pdbx_strand_id
1 'polypeptide(L)'
;MYSRSGATAVTESEHFFGTALAIEEINALGGVLNLPLIPTAYDPKGSPEEYRRLTGKLLIEDEINVIFGCSRSSSRKAVLPLVERHNALLWYCSFYEGFEYSPNIIYTGAVPNQNSIQLAAYLLQNKGTRFFLVGADYIYPRESNRIMRDVVEQYGGEIVDEVYLPIDAGLEQLKDVLNEIRDAQPDVVFSTLVGQSARSFYQHYGEHGLDPKKIPIASLSMAEEEIRLIGPPLCEGHITAATYFGSLPNDSNQRFIELWRQRFGDRPTSTWSEMAYSQVHLFARALERAGSLDRRKLVDAVHKVKFASPEGPIAIDAENNHCALTPRIGICRSDGQFDVVWEGSGPVKPDPYLSTFGFSEFWLR
;
A
#
# COMPACT_ATOMS: atom_id res chain seq x y z
N MET A 1 8.38 5.17 -12.40
CA MET A 1 9.55 4.36 -11.98
C MET A 1 9.10 3.32 -10.96
N TYR A 2 8.92 2.08 -11.39
CA TYR A 2 8.56 0.93 -10.55
C TYR A 2 9.47 -0.24 -10.88
N SER A 3 9.93 -0.96 -9.86
CA SER A 3 10.82 -2.11 -10.03
C SER A 3 10.03 -3.34 -10.48
N ARG A 4 10.44 -3.95 -11.58
CA ARG A 4 9.87 -5.20 -12.10
C ARG A 4 10.74 -6.41 -11.80
N SER A 5 11.79 -6.19 -11.03
CA SER A 5 12.71 -7.21 -10.50
C SER A 5 13.15 -6.84 -9.08
N GLY A 6 13.71 -7.80 -8.32
CA GLY A 6 14.12 -7.62 -6.93
C GLY A 6 13.02 -7.99 -5.92
N ALA A 7 13.26 -7.69 -4.64
CA ALA A 7 12.44 -8.18 -3.52
C ALA A 7 10.96 -7.75 -3.57
N THR A 8 10.66 -6.56 -4.11
CA THR A 8 9.30 -5.99 -4.21
C THR A 8 8.73 -6.02 -5.63
N ALA A 9 9.29 -6.87 -6.51
CA ALA A 9 8.92 -6.92 -7.92
C ALA A 9 7.42 -7.23 -8.16
N VAL A 10 6.79 -8.04 -7.32
CA VAL A 10 5.35 -8.36 -7.45
C VAL A 10 4.53 -7.10 -7.23
N THR A 11 4.66 -6.49 -6.07
CA THR A 11 3.97 -5.25 -5.69
C THR A 11 4.21 -4.11 -6.70
N GLU A 12 5.47 -3.88 -7.08
CA GLU A 12 5.81 -2.78 -7.98
C GLU A 12 5.42 -3.05 -9.45
N SER A 13 5.31 -4.31 -9.86
CA SER A 13 4.72 -4.66 -11.16
C SER A 13 3.22 -4.34 -11.20
N GLU A 14 2.50 -4.56 -10.09
CA GLU A 14 1.09 -4.16 -9.98
C GLU A 14 0.93 -2.64 -10.10
N HIS A 15 1.78 -1.86 -9.42
CA HIS A 15 1.81 -0.41 -9.59
C HIS A 15 2.08 0.00 -11.05
N PHE A 16 3.02 -0.67 -11.71
CA PHE A 16 3.32 -0.40 -13.11
C PHE A 16 2.12 -0.71 -14.02
N PHE A 17 1.45 -1.84 -13.83
CA PHE A 17 0.30 -2.23 -14.64
C PHE A 17 -0.91 -1.31 -14.40
N GLY A 18 -1.19 -0.95 -13.14
CA GLY A 18 -2.24 0.01 -12.82
C GLY A 18 -2.00 1.39 -13.43
N THR A 19 -0.76 1.88 -13.36
CA THR A 19 -0.35 3.13 -14.01
C THR A 19 -0.52 3.05 -15.54
N ALA A 20 -0.09 1.95 -16.17
CA ALA A 20 -0.21 1.77 -17.62
C ALA A 20 -1.68 1.73 -18.06
N LEU A 21 -2.53 0.98 -17.35
CA LEU A 21 -3.95 0.88 -17.65
C LEU A 21 -4.65 2.24 -17.57
N ALA A 22 -4.37 3.03 -16.55
CA ALA A 22 -4.94 4.36 -16.42
C ALA A 22 -4.52 5.29 -17.57
N ILE A 23 -3.24 5.26 -17.97
CA ILE A 23 -2.76 6.04 -19.12
C ILE A 23 -3.42 5.59 -20.42
N GLU A 24 -3.54 4.27 -20.65
CA GLU A 24 -4.20 3.72 -21.82
C GLU A 24 -5.68 4.14 -21.88
N GLU A 25 -6.42 4.07 -20.77
CA GLU A 25 -7.82 4.50 -20.69
C GLU A 25 -7.96 6.00 -20.95
N ILE A 26 -7.18 6.84 -20.28
CA ILE A 26 -7.22 8.29 -20.46
C ILE A 26 -6.92 8.67 -21.92
N ASN A 27 -5.92 8.05 -22.53
CA ASN A 27 -5.58 8.31 -23.92
C ASN A 27 -6.66 7.85 -24.90
N ALA A 28 -7.32 6.72 -24.64
CA ALA A 28 -8.45 6.25 -25.43
C ALA A 28 -9.66 7.19 -25.37
N LEU A 29 -9.79 7.98 -24.29
CA LEU A 29 -10.81 9.01 -24.13
C LEU A 29 -10.42 10.39 -24.68
N GLY A 30 -9.28 10.49 -25.37
CA GLY A 30 -8.80 11.74 -25.99
C GLY A 30 -7.64 12.42 -25.24
N GLY A 31 -7.12 11.80 -24.20
CA GLY A 31 -6.00 12.33 -23.41
C GLY A 31 -6.41 13.44 -22.44
N VAL A 32 -5.45 14.27 -22.05
CA VAL A 32 -5.66 15.43 -21.18
C VAL A 32 -5.40 16.71 -22.01
N LEU A 33 -6.31 17.65 -21.98
CA LEU A 33 -6.25 18.88 -22.82
C LEU A 33 -6.10 18.54 -24.32
N ASN A 34 -6.73 17.46 -24.78
CA ASN A 34 -6.62 16.90 -26.14
C ASN A 34 -5.21 16.45 -26.54
N LEU A 35 -4.37 16.13 -25.59
CA LEU A 35 -3.02 15.58 -25.80
C LEU A 35 -2.87 14.23 -25.10
N PRO A 36 -2.21 13.25 -25.73
CA PRO A 36 -1.97 11.97 -25.10
C PRO A 36 -0.95 12.10 -23.95
N LEU A 37 -1.12 11.33 -22.90
CA LEU A 37 -0.09 11.10 -21.89
C LEU A 37 0.93 10.11 -22.45
N ILE A 38 2.20 10.52 -22.54
CA ILE A 38 3.29 9.70 -23.08
C ILE A 38 4.26 9.38 -21.94
N PRO A 39 4.27 8.13 -21.42
CA PRO A 39 5.12 7.76 -20.31
C PRO A 39 6.54 7.41 -20.76
N THR A 40 7.55 7.85 -19.98
CA THR A 40 8.91 7.30 -20.00
C THR A 40 9.08 6.36 -18.81
N ALA A 41 9.41 5.10 -19.05
CA ALA A 41 9.44 4.06 -18.01
C ALA A 41 10.86 3.52 -17.80
N TYR A 42 11.30 3.52 -16.53
CA TYR A 42 12.55 2.91 -16.08
C TYR A 42 12.30 1.84 -15.03
N ASP A 43 13.19 0.85 -14.97
CA ASP A 43 13.17 -0.22 -13.98
C ASP A 43 14.37 -0.08 -13.03
N PRO A 44 14.16 0.39 -11.78
CA PRO A 44 15.23 0.54 -10.79
C PRO A 44 15.69 -0.76 -10.13
N LYS A 45 15.09 -1.91 -10.46
CA LYS A 45 15.49 -3.26 -9.99
C LYS A 45 15.56 -3.40 -8.46
N GLY A 46 14.72 -2.66 -7.73
CA GLY A 46 14.67 -2.69 -6.27
C GLY A 46 15.82 -1.98 -5.54
N SER A 47 16.76 -1.35 -6.25
CA SER A 47 17.89 -0.64 -5.64
C SER A 47 17.59 0.84 -5.40
N PRO A 48 17.71 1.35 -4.15
CA PRO A 48 17.59 2.78 -3.86
C PRO A 48 18.59 3.64 -4.66
N GLU A 49 19.81 3.14 -4.92
CA GLU A 49 20.81 3.82 -5.73
C GLU A 49 20.38 3.97 -7.18
N GLU A 50 19.78 2.91 -7.77
CA GLU A 50 19.25 2.96 -9.13
C GLU A 50 18.02 3.87 -9.19
N TYR A 51 17.15 3.87 -8.18
CA TYR A 51 16.07 4.85 -8.08
C TYR A 51 16.60 6.28 -8.14
N ARG A 52 17.63 6.59 -7.34
CA ARG A 52 18.26 7.91 -7.34
C ARG A 52 18.90 8.25 -8.69
N ARG A 53 19.66 7.32 -9.26
CA ARG A 53 20.34 7.52 -10.56
C ARG A 53 19.34 7.78 -11.68
N LEU A 54 18.29 6.96 -11.77
CA LEU A 54 17.26 7.06 -12.80
C LEU A 54 16.36 8.29 -12.60
N THR A 55 16.16 8.74 -11.36
CA THR A 55 15.51 10.03 -11.09
C THR A 55 16.34 11.19 -11.66
N GLY A 56 17.66 11.18 -11.44
CA GLY A 56 18.55 12.17 -12.05
C GLY A 56 18.47 12.17 -13.57
N LYS A 57 18.40 10.98 -14.18
CA LYS A 57 18.22 10.85 -15.63
C LYS A 57 16.90 11.45 -16.10
N LEU A 58 15.76 11.09 -15.48
CA LEU A 58 14.45 11.65 -15.81
C LEU A 58 14.43 13.18 -15.73
N LEU A 59 15.02 13.75 -14.68
CA LEU A 59 14.97 15.18 -14.41
C LEU A 59 15.92 16.01 -15.31
N ILE A 60 17.10 15.47 -15.65
CA ILE A 60 18.20 16.22 -16.29
C ILE A 60 18.31 15.89 -17.78
N GLU A 61 18.25 14.59 -18.14
CA GLU A 61 18.43 14.17 -19.53
C GLU A 61 17.11 14.13 -20.30
N ASP A 62 16.06 13.59 -19.65
CA ASP A 62 14.73 13.45 -20.28
C ASP A 62 13.84 14.69 -20.04
N GLU A 63 14.26 15.64 -19.20
CA GLU A 63 13.54 16.88 -18.84
C GLU A 63 12.11 16.64 -18.30
N ILE A 64 11.90 15.49 -17.63
CA ILE A 64 10.61 15.09 -17.06
C ILE A 64 10.56 15.48 -15.58
N ASN A 65 9.60 16.31 -15.19
CA ASN A 65 9.44 16.85 -13.84
C ASN A 65 8.21 16.31 -13.08
N VAL A 66 7.41 15.41 -13.68
CA VAL A 66 6.33 14.69 -13.00
C VAL A 66 6.65 13.20 -13.01
N ILE A 67 6.81 12.63 -11.84
CA ILE A 67 7.29 11.25 -11.67
C ILE A 67 6.23 10.43 -10.90
N PHE A 68 5.86 9.29 -11.45
CA PHE A 68 5.07 8.25 -10.77
C PHE A 68 6.02 7.13 -10.37
N GLY A 69 6.10 6.80 -9.07
CA GLY A 69 7.03 5.76 -8.70
C GLY A 69 7.37 5.67 -7.22
N CYS A 70 8.31 4.80 -6.96
CA CYS A 70 8.69 4.29 -5.67
C CYS A 70 7.58 3.45 -5.02
N SER A 71 7.98 2.47 -4.24
CA SER A 71 7.08 1.68 -3.40
C SER A 71 7.61 1.67 -1.96
N ARG A 72 8.87 1.32 -1.78
CA ARG A 72 9.48 1.32 -0.45
C ARG A 72 9.85 2.72 0.01
N SER A 73 9.75 2.96 1.33
CA SER A 73 10.20 4.21 1.95
C SER A 73 11.67 4.51 1.70
N SER A 74 12.53 3.48 1.62
CA SER A 74 13.94 3.65 1.27
C SER A 74 14.14 4.21 -0.15
N SER A 75 13.36 3.76 -1.13
CA SER A 75 13.43 4.30 -2.50
C SER A 75 12.89 5.72 -2.57
N ARG A 76 11.77 6.02 -1.89
CA ARG A 76 11.22 7.39 -1.80
C ARG A 76 12.23 8.35 -1.18
N LYS A 77 12.84 7.98 -0.04
CA LYS A 77 13.86 8.80 0.62
C LYS A 77 15.12 9.01 -0.25
N ALA A 78 15.50 8.03 -1.06
CA ALA A 78 16.65 8.16 -1.97
C ALA A 78 16.42 9.17 -3.11
N VAL A 79 15.18 9.31 -3.60
CA VAL A 79 14.84 10.23 -4.70
C VAL A 79 14.44 11.61 -4.24
N LEU A 80 13.89 11.76 -3.02
CA LEU A 80 13.33 12.99 -2.50
C LEU A 80 14.25 14.21 -2.63
N PRO A 81 15.56 14.14 -2.28
CA PRO A 81 16.46 15.29 -2.41
C PRO A 81 16.61 15.80 -3.85
N LEU A 82 16.52 14.90 -4.86
CA LEU A 82 16.56 15.29 -6.28
C LEU A 82 15.23 15.91 -6.72
N VAL A 83 14.12 15.31 -6.32
CA VAL A 83 12.77 15.81 -6.61
C VAL A 83 12.60 17.24 -6.09
N GLU A 84 13.02 17.51 -4.85
CA GLU A 84 12.97 18.85 -4.25
C GLU A 84 13.92 19.84 -4.92
N ARG A 85 15.17 19.44 -5.14
CA ARG A 85 16.18 20.30 -5.80
C ARG A 85 15.74 20.77 -7.19
N HIS A 86 15.10 19.91 -7.95
CA HIS A 86 14.65 20.20 -9.31
C HIS A 86 13.20 20.74 -9.37
N ASN A 87 12.59 21.01 -8.21
CA ASN A 87 11.19 21.46 -8.12
C ASN A 87 10.22 20.54 -8.88
N ALA A 88 10.52 19.24 -8.94
CA ALA A 88 9.70 18.21 -9.57
C ALA A 88 8.56 17.78 -8.65
N LEU A 89 7.63 16.97 -9.15
CA LEU A 89 6.51 16.41 -8.40
C LEU A 89 6.55 14.88 -8.47
N LEU A 90 6.66 14.23 -7.32
CA LEU A 90 6.55 12.79 -7.18
C LEU A 90 5.11 12.41 -6.77
N TRP A 91 4.51 11.49 -7.50
CA TRP A 91 3.28 10.79 -7.13
C TRP A 91 3.63 9.45 -6.52
N TYR A 92 3.34 9.30 -5.24
CA TYR A 92 3.69 8.14 -4.44
C TYR A 92 2.43 7.43 -3.95
N CYS A 93 2.16 6.24 -4.48
CA CYS A 93 0.90 5.53 -4.23
C CYS A 93 0.98 4.46 -3.13
N SER A 94 2.17 4.02 -2.72
CA SER A 94 2.26 3.03 -1.65
C SER A 94 1.84 3.60 -0.29
N PHE A 95 1.19 2.77 0.52
CA PHE A 95 1.06 3.08 1.94
C PHE A 95 2.44 3.09 2.60
N TYR A 96 2.58 3.78 3.73
CA TYR A 96 3.86 3.91 4.41
C TYR A 96 3.69 4.23 5.90
N GLU A 97 4.80 4.24 6.62
CA GLU A 97 4.87 4.42 8.07
C GLU A 97 4.47 5.82 8.59
N GLY A 98 4.22 6.77 7.71
CA GLY A 98 3.99 8.17 8.11
C GLY A 98 5.28 8.94 8.40
N PHE A 99 5.16 9.99 9.21
CA PHE A 99 6.26 10.82 9.72
C PHE A 99 7.11 11.51 8.64
N GLU A 100 6.51 11.79 7.49
CA GLU A 100 7.13 12.52 6.39
C GLU A 100 6.12 13.42 5.69
N TYR A 101 6.58 14.58 5.27
CA TYR A 101 5.87 15.50 4.40
C TYR A 101 6.87 16.20 3.47
N SER A 102 6.49 16.36 2.20
CA SER A 102 7.19 17.21 1.26
C SER A 102 6.18 17.93 0.35
N PRO A 103 6.38 19.24 0.07
CA PRO A 103 5.55 19.95 -0.89
C PRO A 103 5.75 19.48 -2.34
N ASN A 104 6.70 18.57 -2.55
CA ASN A 104 7.06 17.99 -3.85
C ASN A 104 6.56 16.54 -4.00
N ILE A 105 5.76 16.06 -3.05
CA ILE A 105 5.15 14.72 -3.14
C ILE A 105 3.64 14.83 -2.97
N ILE A 106 2.91 14.09 -3.80
CA ILE A 106 1.50 13.76 -3.57
C ILE A 106 1.46 12.30 -3.10
N TYR A 107 0.98 12.08 -1.87
CA TYR A 107 0.90 10.78 -1.23
C TYR A 107 -0.52 10.23 -1.41
N THR A 108 -0.67 9.24 -2.27
CA THR A 108 -1.99 8.65 -2.55
C THR A 108 -2.22 7.30 -1.85
N GLY A 109 -1.20 6.76 -1.20
CA GLY A 109 -1.31 5.57 -0.35
C GLY A 109 -1.70 5.90 1.09
N ALA A 110 -2.24 4.90 1.79
CA ALA A 110 -2.70 5.04 3.17
C ALA A 110 -1.56 5.38 4.15
N VAL A 111 -1.87 6.18 5.14
CA VAL A 111 -1.02 6.45 6.32
C VAL A 111 -1.57 5.70 7.54
N PRO A 112 -0.82 5.60 8.65
CA PRO A 112 -1.16 4.70 9.75
C PRO A 112 -2.56 4.90 10.34
N ASN A 113 -3.10 6.13 10.38
CA ASN A 113 -4.46 6.36 10.85
C ASN A 113 -5.54 5.90 9.85
N GLN A 114 -5.17 5.38 8.69
CA GLN A 114 -6.07 4.85 7.66
C GLN A 114 -5.91 3.32 7.46
N ASN A 115 -4.99 2.66 8.18
CA ASN A 115 -4.79 1.21 8.08
C ASN A 115 -4.37 0.57 9.42
N SER A 116 -3.16 0.84 9.94
CA SER A 116 -2.58 0.16 11.12
C SER A 116 -3.45 0.30 12.35
N ILE A 117 -3.99 1.49 12.58
CA ILE A 117 -4.81 1.81 13.74
C ILE A 117 -6.14 1.07 13.71
N GLN A 118 -6.82 1.08 12.57
CA GLN A 118 -8.07 0.34 12.40
C GLN A 118 -7.86 -1.15 12.55
N LEU A 119 -6.75 -1.66 11.98
CA LEU A 119 -6.40 -3.06 12.12
C LEU A 119 -6.18 -3.43 13.59
N ALA A 120 -5.38 -2.66 14.33
CA ALA A 120 -5.15 -2.90 15.74
C ALA A 120 -6.45 -2.90 16.56
N ALA A 121 -7.32 -1.90 16.36
CA ALA A 121 -8.61 -1.83 17.03
C ALA A 121 -9.50 -3.04 16.72
N TYR A 122 -9.60 -3.42 15.44
CA TYR A 122 -10.36 -4.60 15.03
C TYR A 122 -9.83 -5.89 15.66
N LEU A 123 -8.51 -6.08 15.66
CA LEU A 123 -7.88 -7.29 16.20
C LEU A 123 -8.08 -7.41 17.70
N LEU A 124 -7.89 -6.32 18.46
CA LEU A 124 -8.13 -6.28 19.91
C LEU A 124 -9.58 -6.60 20.27
N GLN A 125 -10.54 -6.17 19.46
CA GLN A 125 -11.96 -6.42 19.70
C GLN A 125 -12.41 -7.83 19.31
N ASN A 126 -11.80 -8.43 18.26
CA ASN A 126 -12.37 -9.61 17.61
C ASN A 126 -11.47 -10.86 17.68
N LYS A 127 -10.18 -10.71 17.97
CA LYS A 127 -9.22 -11.83 17.92
C LYS A 127 -8.56 -12.11 19.27
N GLY A 128 -8.17 -11.09 20.02
CA GLY A 128 -7.54 -11.21 21.32
C GLY A 128 -6.52 -10.13 21.60
N THR A 129 -5.77 -10.31 22.68
CA THR A 129 -4.92 -9.24 23.23
C THR A 129 -3.42 -9.57 23.19
N ARG A 130 -3.05 -10.78 22.79
CA ARG A 130 -1.65 -11.26 22.76
C ARG A 130 -1.13 -11.24 21.31
N PHE A 131 -0.18 -10.38 21.03
CA PHE A 131 0.34 -10.15 19.66
C PHE A 131 1.79 -10.61 19.55
N PHE A 132 2.12 -11.31 18.46
CA PHE A 132 3.48 -11.58 18.03
C PHE A 132 3.76 -10.69 16.83
N LEU A 133 4.85 -9.90 16.86
CA LEU A 133 5.21 -9.02 15.76
C LEU A 133 6.38 -9.61 14.96
N VAL A 134 6.24 -9.71 13.64
CA VAL A 134 7.33 -10.15 12.76
C VAL A 134 7.49 -9.17 11.60
N GLY A 135 8.72 -8.73 11.32
CA GLY A 135 8.97 -7.76 10.26
C GLY A 135 10.26 -7.97 9.50
N ALA A 136 10.37 -7.38 8.32
CA ALA A 136 11.65 -7.25 7.63
C ALA A 136 12.48 -6.11 8.26
N ASP A 137 13.80 -6.26 8.28
CA ASP A 137 14.69 -5.32 8.97
C ASP A 137 15.00 -4.08 8.13
N TYR A 138 14.03 -3.17 8.02
CA TYR A 138 14.21 -1.83 7.46
C TYR A 138 13.15 -0.86 8.02
N ILE A 139 13.16 0.42 7.60
CA ILE A 139 12.41 1.50 8.27
C ILE A 139 10.89 1.24 8.34
N TYR A 140 10.25 0.84 7.23
CA TYR A 140 8.79 0.66 7.20
C TYR A 140 8.30 -0.42 8.20
N PRO A 141 8.85 -1.67 8.22
CA PRO A 141 8.42 -2.68 9.19
C PRO A 141 8.66 -2.27 10.64
N ARG A 142 9.82 -1.69 10.94
CA ARG A 142 10.15 -1.26 12.30
C ARG A 142 9.18 -0.19 12.81
N GLU A 143 8.88 0.82 12.02
CA GLU A 143 7.94 1.87 12.41
C GLU A 143 6.48 1.37 12.44
N SER A 144 6.08 0.50 11.50
CA SER A 144 4.74 -0.09 11.50
C SER A 144 4.51 -0.99 12.70
N ASN A 145 5.52 -1.81 13.07
CA ASN A 145 5.47 -2.64 14.28
C ASN A 145 5.46 -1.77 15.55
N ARG A 146 6.25 -0.70 15.60
CA ARG A 146 6.21 0.26 16.70
C ARG A 146 4.82 0.87 16.88
N ILE A 147 4.20 1.34 15.79
CA ILE A 147 2.83 1.88 15.84
C ILE A 147 1.83 0.82 16.32
N MET A 148 1.94 -0.42 15.81
CA MET A 148 1.08 -1.51 16.26
C MET A 148 1.26 -1.79 17.75
N ARG A 149 2.50 -1.85 18.24
CA ARG A 149 2.80 -2.03 19.67
C ARG A 149 2.20 -0.90 20.52
N ASP A 150 2.49 0.36 20.16
CA ASP A 150 2.01 1.53 20.92
C ASP A 150 0.48 1.48 21.07
N VAL A 151 -0.22 1.08 20.00
CA VAL A 151 -1.67 0.92 20.02
C VAL A 151 -2.11 -0.24 20.90
N VAL A 152 -1.53 -1.42 20.69
CA VAL A 152 -1.90 -2.63 21.42
C VAL A 152 -1.69 -2.45 22.93
N GLU A 153 -0.53 -1.95 23.34
CA GLU A 153 -0.21 -1.71 24.75
C GLU A 153 -1.09 -0.62 25.38
N GLN A 154 -1.38 0.46 24.66
CA GLN A 154 -2.26 1.55 25.13
C GLN A 154 -3.67 1.04 25.46
N TYR A 155 -4.14 0.00 24.76
CA TYR A 155 -5.48 -0.57 24.94
C TYR A 155 -5.51 -1.88 25.71
N GLY A 156 -4.43 -2.14 26.46
CA GLY A 156 -4.35 -3.26 27.41
C GLY A 156 -4.03 -4.62 26.78
N GLY A 157 -3.53 -4.62 25.54
CA GLY A 157 -2.94 -5.81 24.93
C GLY A 157 -1.46 -5.99 25.31
N GLU A 158 -0.87 -7.10 24.89
CA GLU A 158 0.49 -7.52 25.17
C GLU A 158 1.22 -7.86 23.88
N ILE A 159 2.44 -7.40 23.71
CA ILE A 159 3.36 -7.91 22.69
C ILE A 159 4.17 -9.04 23.30
N VAL A 160 3.85 -10.27 22.91
CA VAL A 160 4.49 -11.47 23.49
C VAL A 160 5.92 -11.64 22.96
N ASP A 161 6.18 -11.23 21.72
CA ASP A 161 7.53 -11.16 21.15
C ASP A 161 7.54 -10.29 19.88
N GLU A 162 8.75 -9.89 19.44
CA GLU A 162 8.96 -9.09 18.25
C GLU A 162 10.28 -9.44 17.56
N VAL A 163 10.19 -9.94 16.32
CA VAL A 163 11.33 -10.45 15.56
C VAL A 163 11.50 -9.72 14.24
N TYR A 164 12.73 -9.42 13.87
CA TYR A 164 13.09 -8.82 12.59
C TYR A 164 14.05 -9.71 11.81
N LEU A 165 13.73 -9.91 10.53
CA LEU A 165 14.49 -10.72 9.61
C LEU A 165 15.05 -9.88 8.46
N PRO A 166 16.17 -10.27 7.84
CA PRO A 166 16.60 -9.67 6.57
C PRO A 166 15.47 -9.70 5.54
N ILE A 167 15.41 -8.70 4.65
CA ILE A 167 14.36 -8.60 3.62
C ILE A 167 14.31 -9.82 2.70
N ASP A 168 15.43 -10.50 2.56
CA ASP A 168 15.65 -11.71 1.76
C ASP A 168 15.87 -12.96 2.65
N ALA A 169 15.28 -12.95 3.86
CA ALA A 169 15.39 -14.06 4.81
C ALA A 169 15.11 -15.40 4.15
N GLY A 170 16.00 -16.35 4.40
CA GLY A 170 15.88 -17.72 3.90
C GLY A 170 14.87 -18.54 4.70
N LEU A 171 14.50 -19.72 4.16
CA LEU A 171 13.49 -20.58 4.74
C LEU A 171 13.81 -21.01 6.19
N GLU A 172 15.06 -21.29 6.52
CA GLU A 172 15.44 -21.72 7.87
C GLU A 172 15.16 -20.63 8.92
N GLN A 173 15.51 -19.37 8.62
CA GLN A 173 15.18 -18.25 9.52
C GLN A 173 13.66 -18.08 9.71
N LEU A 174 12.89 -18.30 8.66
CA LEU A 174 11.42 -18.25 8.74
C LEU A 174 10.85 -19.39 9.57
N LYS A 175 11.41 -20.61 9.46
CA LYS A 175 11.00 -21.76 10.29
C LYS A 175 11.29 -21.54 11.77
N ASP A 176 12.42 -20.93 12.11
CA ASP A 176 12.74 -20.60 13.50
C ASP A 176 11.66 -19.69 14.09
N VAL A 177 11.31 -18.59 13.38
CA VAL A 177 10.24 -17.68 13.80
C VAL A 177 8.87 -18.39 13.88
N LEU A 178 8.53 -19.27 12.94
CA LEU A 178 7.28 -20.04 13.00
C LEU A 178 7.22 -20.95 14.23
N ASN A 179 8.36 -21.54 14.63
CA ASN A 179 8.46 -22.31 15.87
C ASN A 179 8.28 -21.41 17.11
N GLU A 180 8.90 -20.24 17.15
CA GLU A 180 8.73 -19.26 18.22
C GLU A 180 7.26 -18.83 18.38
N ILE A 181 6.57 -18.54 17.27
CA ILE A 181 5.14 -18.21 17.26
C ILE A 181 4.31 -19.36 17.81
N ARG A 182 4.58 -20.59 17.37
CA ARG A 182 3.86 -21.78 17.87
C ARG A 182 4.05 -21.94 19.38
N ASP A 183 5.26 -21.74 19.87
CA ASP A 183 5.59 -21.94 21.30
C ASP A 183 5.05 -20.78 22.17
N ALA A 184 5.00 -19.56 21.65
CA ALA A 184 4.46 -18.38 22.32
C ALA A 184 2.91 -18.36 22.38
N GLN A 185 2.22 -19.08 21.49
CA GLN A 185 0.76 -19.15 21.41
C GLN A 185 0.09 -17.76 21.49
N PRO A 186 0.39 -16.82 20.58
CA PRO A 186 -0.29 -15.51 20.53
C PRO A 186 -1.73 -15.68 20.04
N ASP A 187 -2.55 -14.63 20.20
CA ASP A 187 -3.88 -14.58 19.59
C ASP A 187 -3.78 -14.12 18.11
N VAL A 188 -2.76 -13.32 17.78
CA VAL A 188 -2.54 -12.74 16.45
C VAL A 188 -1.04 -12.63 16.15
N VAL A 189 -0.67 -12.90 14.91
CA VAL A 189 0.64 -12.56 14.35
C VAL A 189 0.49 -11.35 13.46
N PHE A 190 1.06 -10.21 13.84
CA PHE A 190 1.14 -9.05 12.93
C PHE A 190 2.42 -9.15 12.10
N SER A 191 2.26 -9.25 10.78
CA SER A 191 3.38 -9.44 9.85
C SER A 191 3.58 -8.23 8.94
N THR A 192 4.79 -7.67 8.99
CA THR A 192 5.29 -6.64 8.07
C THR A 192 6.44 -7.18 7.20
N LEU A 193 6.51 -8.49 7.03
CA LEU A 193 7.34 -9.12 6.01
C LEU A 193 6.85 -8.71 4.62
N VAL A 194 7.76 -8.70 3.64
CA VAL A 194 7.46 -8.32 2.26
C VAL A 194 8.11 -9.27 1.25
N GLY A 195 7.61 -9.29 0.03
CA GLY A 195 8.19 -10.02 -1.08
C GLY A 195 8.25 -11.54 -0.85
N GLN A 196 9.38 -12.17 -1.18
CA GLN A 196 9.53 -13.63 -1.11
C GLN A 196 9.47 -14.15 0.33
N SER A 197 10.04 -13.43 1.31
CA SER A 197 10.00 -13.83 2.72
C SER A 197 8.56 -13.89 3.24
N ALA A 198 7.72 -12.89 2.90
CA ALA A 198 6.30 -12.92 3.23
C ALA A 198 5.60 -14.14 2.62
N ARG A 199 5.79 -14.40 1.31
CA ARG A 199 5.17 -15.54 0.64
C ARG A 199 5.56 -16.87 1.29
N SER A 200 6.85 -17.08 1.54
CA SER A 200 7.35 -18.30 2.18
C SER A 200 6.81 -18.44 3.61
N PHE A 201 6.65 -17.34 4.35
CA PHE A 201 6.08 -17.36 5.69
C PHE A 201 4.63 -17.89 5.69
N TYR A 202 3.78 -17.40 4.79
CA TYR A 202 2.40 -17.91 4.65
C TYR A 202 2.37 -19.37 4.17
N GLN A 203 3.22 -19.73 3.20
CA GLN A 203 3.26 -21.10 2.65
C GLN A 203 3.58 -22.16 3.70
N HIS A 204 4.45 -21.84 4.67
CA HIS A 204 4.88 -22.80 5.70
C HIS A 204 4.14 -22.66 7.02
N TYR A 205 3.20 -21.71 7.13
CA TYR A 205 2.49 -21.43 8.39
C TYR A 205 1.75 -22.67 8.93
N GLY A 206 0.93 -23.30 8.12
CA GLY A 206 0.18 -24.50 8.49
C GLY A 206 1.05 -25.72 8.74
N GLU A 207 2.18 -25.85 8.06
CA GLU A 207 3.12 -26.95 8.24
C GLU A 207 3.75 -26.97 9.64
N HIS A 208 3.80 -25.82 10.32
CA HIS A 208 4.29 -25.67 11.69
C HIS A 208 3.18 -25.82 12.74
N GLY A 209 1.99 -26.29 12.33
CA GLY A 209 0.86 -26.53 13.24
C GLY A 209 0.11 -25.25 13.64
N LEU A 210 0.32 -24.16 12.91
CA LEU A 210 -0.39 -22.89 13.11
C LEU A 210 -1.67 -22.85 12.28
N ASP A 211 -2.80 -22.68 12.97
CA ASP A 211 -4.14 -22.65 12.34
C ASP A 211 -4.60 -21.18 12.19
N PRO A 212 -4.78 -20.67 10.96
CA PRO A 212 -5.22 -19.28 10.73
C PRO A 212 -6.55 -18.92 11.39
N LYS A 213 -7.40 -19.91 11.66
CA LYS A 213 -8.68 -19.70 12.34
C LYS A 213 -8.52 -19.41 13.84
N LYS A 214 -7.39 -19.82 14.42
CA LYS A 214 -7.03 -19.61 15.83
C LYS A 214 -6.02 -18.49 16.01
N ILE A 215 -4.96 -18.52 15.21
CA ILE A 215 -3.85 -17.56 15.23
C ILE A 215 -3.71 -16.99 13.81
N PRO A 216 -4.51 -15.99 13.41
CA PRO A 216 -4.38 -15.41 12.07
C PRO A 216 -3.11 -14.58 11.95
N ILE A 217 -2.52 -14.59 10.74
CA ILE A 217 -1.60 -13.53 10.34
C ILE A 217 -2.45 -12.31 9.97
N ALA A 218 -2.15 -11.16 10.56
CA ALA A 218 -2.69 -9.86 10.19
C ALA A 218 -1.61 -9.04 9.48
N SER A 219 -1.94 -8.39 8.37
CA SER A 219 -0.97 -7.70 7.52
C SER A 219 -1.54 -6.40 6.93
N LEU A 220 -0.65 -5.54 6.45
CA LEU A 220 -1.00 -4.37 5.64
C LEU A 220 -0.67 -4.57 4.17
N SER A 221 0.11 -5.59 3.82
CA SER A 221 0.73 -5.77 2.50
C SER A 221 0.27 -7.01 1.74
N MET A 222 -0.50 -7.90 2.36
CA MET A 222 -1.00 -9.09 1.69
C MET A 222 -2.22 -8.74 0.84
N ALA A 223 -2.10 -8.88 -0.47
CA ALA A 223 -3.14 -8.55 -1.44
C ALA A 223 -3.39 -9.72 -2.39
N GLU A 224 -4.39 -9.61 -3.26
CA GLU A 224 -4.90 -10.70 -4.09
C GLU A 224 -3.82 -11.34 -4.99
N GLU A 225 -2.88 -10.54 -5.52
CA GLU A 225 -1.82 -11.08 -6.37
C GLU A 225 -0.77 -11.87 -5.58
N GLU A 226 -0.39 -11.42 -4.39
CA GLU A 226 0.46 -12.17 -3.47
C GLU A 226 -0.21 -13.49 -3.06
N ILE A 227 -1.51 -13.44 -2.73
CA ILE A 227 -2.32 -14.62 -2.39
C ILE A 227 -2.35 -15.62 -3.55
N ARG A 228 -2.55 -15.14 -4.79
CA ARG A 228 -2.53 -15.99 -5.98
C ARG A 228 -1.19 -16.73 -6.14
N LEU A 229 -0.07 -16.07 -5.81
CA LEU A 229 1.27 -16.64 -5.89
C LEU A 229 1.62 -17.57 -4.72
N ILE A 230 1.04 -17.35 -3.55
CA ILE A 230 1.19 -18.23 -2.37
C ILE A 230 0.40 -19.52 -2.57
N GLY A 231 -0.81 -19.41 -3.08
CA GLY A 231 -1.83 -20.42 -3.17
C GLY A 231 -3.02 -20.06 -2.26
N PRO A 232 -4.18 -19.70 -2.83
CA PRO A 232 -5.33 -19.18 -2.08
C PRO A 232 -5.74 -19.98 -0.84
N PRO A 233 -5.80 -21.33 -0.87
CA PRO A 233 -6.16 -22.11 0.31
C PRO A 233 -5.21 -21.95 1.50
N LEU A 234 -3.95 -21.60 1.26
CA LEU A 234 -2.96 -21.38 2.33
C LEU A 234 -3.13 -20.01 3.02
N CYS A 235 -3.90 -19.13 2.39
CA CYS A 235 -4.14 -17.78 2.90
C CYS A 235 -5.53 -17.65 3.57
N GLU A 236 -6.38 -18.69 3.50
CA GLU A 236 -7.73 -18.65 4.08
C GLU A 236 -7.71 -18.34 5.58
N GLY A 237 -8.48 -17.34 5.99
CA GLY A 237 -8.61 -16.93 7.40
C GLY A 237 -7.61 -15.86 7.84
N HIS A 238 -6.57 -15.57 7.08
CA HIS A 238 -5.68 -14.46 7.37
C HIS A 238 -6.33 -13.11 7.08
N ILE A 239 -5.82 -12.05 7.69
CA ILE A 239 -6.46 -10.75 7.77
C ILE A 239 -5.59 -9.69 7.10
N THR A 240 -6.20 -8.80 6.33
CA THR A 240 -5.50 -7.65 5.74
C THR A 240 -6.29 -6.37 5.97
N ALA A 241 -5.61 -5.29 6.38
CA ALA A 241 -6.15 -3.94 6.31
C ALA A 241 -5.68 -3.27 5.02
N ALA A 242 -6.62 -2.80 4.22
CA ALA A 242 -6.37 -2.08 2.97
C ALA A 242 -7.51 -1.09 2.69
N THR A 243 -7.33 -0.22 1.72
CA THR A 243 -8.39 0.70 1.28
C THR A 243 -9.20 0.12 0.12
N TYR A 244 -8.62 -0.83 -0.60
CA TYR A 244 -9.25 -1.52 -1.73
C TYR A 244 -9.17 -3.04 -1.59
N PHE A 245 -10.25 -3.70 -1.98
CA PHE A 245 -10.32 -5.14 -2.26
C PHE A 245 -11.05 -5.36 -3.58
N GLY A 246 -10.62 -6.32 -4.37
CA GLY A 246 -11.27 -6.68 -5.64
C GLY A 246 -12.75 -7.05 -5.49
N SER A 247 -13.16 -7.48 -4.30
CA SER A 247 -14.54 -7.83 -3.97
C SER A 247 -15.50 -6.66 -3.72
N LEU A 248 -15.03 -5.40 -3.76
CA LEU A 248 -15.89 -4.22 -3.52
C LEU A 248 -17.02 -4.10 -4.56
N PRO A 249 -18.29 -3.92 -4.12
CA PRO A 249 -19.45 -4.06 -4.99
C PRO A 249 -19.89 -2.73 -5.66
N ASN A 250 -18.97 -1.82 -5.97
CA ASN A 250 -19.32 -0.53 -6.59
C ASN A 250 -19.02 -0.51 -8.10
N ASP A 251 -19.73 0.34 -8.84
CA ASP A 251 -19.66 0.43 -10.31
C ASP A 251 -18.26 0.82 -10.81
N SER A 252 -17.56 1.70 -10.10
CA SER A 252 -16.19 2.10 -10.46
C SER A 252 -15.23 0.90 -10.38
N ASN A 253 -15.39 0.04 -9.38
CA ASN A 253 -14.61 -1.17 -9.24
C ASN A 253 -14.95 -2.19 -10.33
N GLN A 254 -16.24 -2.40 -10.64
CA GLN A 254 -16.65 -3.31 -11.70
C GLN A 254 -16.04 -2.91 -13.05
N ARG A 255 -16.07 -1.61 -13.37
CA ARG A 255 -15.40 -1.07 -14.57
C ARG A 255 -13.89 -1.31 -14.55
N PHE A 256 -13.23 -1.07 -13.43
CA PHE A 256 -11.77 -1.28 -13.29
C PHE A 256 -11.41 -2.75 -13.49
N ILE A 257 -12.14 -3.67 -12.87
CA ILE A 257 -11.96 -5.11 -13.02
C ILE A 257 -12.14 -5.54 -14.47
N GLU A 258 -13.15 -5.01 -15.16
CA GLU A 258 -13.39 -5.32 -16.57
C GLU A 258 -12.24 -4.86 -17.47
N LEU A 259 -11.78 -3.62 -17.32
CA LEU A 259 -10.63 -3.07 -18.05
C LEU A 259 -9.34 -3.86 -17.76
N TRP A 260 -9.14 -4.20 -16.48
CA TRP A 260 -8.00 -5.00 -16.04
C TRP A 260 -7.99 -6.38 -16.69
N ARG A 261 -9.13 -7.07 -16.66
CA ARG A 261 -9.28 -8.40 -17.27
C ARG A 261 -9.09 -8.38 -18.78
N GLN A 262 -9.62 -7.39 -19.47
CA GLN A 262 -9.40 -7.20 -20.91
C GLN A 262 -7.91 -7.03 -21.25
N ARG A 263 -7.16 -6.36 -20.39
CA ARG A 263 -5.75 -6.02 -20.64
C ARG A 263 -4.77 -7.08 -20.15
N PHE A 264 -5.04 -7.69 -18.99
CA PHE A 264 -4.09 -8.57 -18.27
C PHE A 264 -4.62 -9.99 -18.01
N GLY A 265 -5.79 -10.34 -18.57
CA GLY A 265 -6.39 -11.68 -18.41
C GLY A 265 -6.91 -11.94 -17.00
N ASP A 266 -6.74 -13.18 -16.54
CA ASP A 266 -7.28 -13.65 -15.25
C ASP A 266 -6.45 -13.23 -14.03
N ARG A 267 -5.52 -12.30 -14.19
CA ARG A 267 -4.77 -11.71 -13.08
C ARG A 267 -5.72 -10.92 -12.18
N PRO A 268 -5.75 -11.16 -10.86
CA PRO A 268 -6.64 -10.38 -9.99
C PRO A 268 -6.23 -8.92 -9.93
N THR A 269 -7.19 -8.04 -9.72
CA THR A 269 -6.92 -6.69 -9.26
C THR A 269 -6.48 -6.72 -7.80
N SER A 270 -5.69 -5.76 -7.38
CA SER A 270 -5.19 -5.66 -6.01
C SER A 270 -5.14 -4.21 -5.56
N THR A 271 -5.00 -3.99 -4.26
CA THR A 271 -4.79 -2.64 -3.72
C THR A 271 -3.60 -1.93 -4.40
N TRP A 272 -2.57 -2.68 -4.80
CA TRP A 272 -1.39 -2.13 -5.47
C TRP A 272 -1.70 -1.61 -6.88
N SER A 273 -2.45 -2.36 -7.66
CA SER A 273 -2.86 -1.96 -9.01
C SER A 273 -3.85 -0.81 -8.98
N GLU A 274 -4.77 -0.83 -8.02
CA GLU A 274 -5.81 0.19 -7.85
C GLU A 274 -5.22 1.54 -7.46
N MET A 275 -4.36 1.59 -6.42
CA MET A 275 -3.71 2.82 -5.97
C MET A 275 -2.96 3.52 -7.12
N ALA A 276 -2.24 2.75 -7.92
CA ALA A 276 -1.48 3.26 -9.04
C ALA A 276 -2.37 3.73 -10.19
N TYR A 277 -3.47 3.06 -10.45
CA TYR A 277 -4.48 3.49 -11.40
C TYR A 277 -5.14 4.80 -10.95
N SER A 278 -5.59 4.87 -9.71
CA SER A 278 -6.32 6.00 -9.16
C SER A 278 -5.48 7.28 -9.06
N GLN A 279 -4.19 7.18 -8.74
CA GLN A 279 -3.32 8.36 -8.72
C GLN A 279 -3.14 9.00 -10.10
N VAL A 280 -3.12 8.21 -11.19
CA VAL A 280 -2.99 8.75 -12.56
C VAL A 280 -4.27 9.49 -12.95
N HIS A 281 -5.44 8.98 -12.58
CA HIS A 281 -6.71 9.68 -12.80
C HIS A 281 -6.82 10.98 -11.99
N LEU A 282 -6.34 11.00 -10.74
CA LEU A 282 -6.23 12.26 -9.98
C LEU A 282 -5.30 13.27 -10.65
N PHE A 283 -4.14 12.80 -11.11
CA PHE A 283 -3.20 13.64 -11.86
C PHE A 283 -3.82 14.21 -13.14
N ALA A 284 -4.48 13.38 -13.94
CA ALA A 284 -5.11 13.82 -15.19
C ALA A 284 -6.14 14.92 -14.92
N ARG A 285 -7.01 14.77 -13.93
CA ARG A 285 -7.97 15.79 -13.51
C ARG A 285 -7.30 17.06 -12.99
N ALA A 286 -6.21 16.91 -12.23
CA ALA A 286 -5.43 18.05 -11.76
C ALA A 286 -4.76 18.79 -12.92
N LEU A 287 -4.19 18.07 -13.89
CA LEU A 287 -3.55 18.64 -15.08
C LEU A 287 -4.56 19.38 -15.97
N GLU A 288 -5.73 18.79 -16.19
CA GLU A 288 -6.81 19.41 -16.94
C GLU A 288 -7.25 20.74 -16.30
N ARG A 289 -7.38 20.74 -14.97
CA ARG A 289 -7.73 21.95 -14.20
C ARG A 289 -6.61 22.98 -14.17
N ALA A 290 -5.35 22.55 -14.05
CA ALA A 290 -4.18 23.43 -13.97
C ALA A 290 -3.81 24.04 -15.32
N GLY A 291 -4.09 23.35 -16.42
CA GLY A 291 -3.65 23.73 -17.78
C GLY A 291 -2.12 23.82 -17.92
N SER A 292 -1.36 23.17 -17.02
CA SER A 292 0.09 23.35 -16.93
C SER A 292 0.73 22.22 -16.11
N LEU A 293 1.95 21.82 -16.48
CA LEU A 293 2.82 20.91 -15.72
C LEU A 293 3.65 21.64 -14.64
N ASP A 294 3.46 22.94 -14.44
CA ASP A 294 4.06 23.64 -13.32
C ASP A 294 3.64 23.01 -11.99
N ARG A 295 4.62 22.67 -11.15
CA ARG A 295 4.39 21.94 -9.89
C ARG A 295 3.38 22.65 -8.99
N ARG A 296 3.51 23.95 -8.78
CA ARG A 296 2.62 24.70 -7.88
C ARG A 296 1.19 24.70 -8.39
N LYS A 297 1.01 24.91 -9.70
CA LYS A 297 -0.32 24.88 -10.34
C LYS A 297 -0.94 23.49 -10.26
N LEU A 298 -0.14 22.42 -10.43
CA LEU A 298 -0.63 21.04 -10.26
C LEU A 298 -1.04 20.74 -8.83
N VAL A 299 -0.24 21.12 -7.83
CA VAL A 299 -0.55 20.93 -6.42
C VAL A 299 -1.80 21.73 -6.03
N ASP A 300 -1.90 22.99 -6.42
CA ASP A 300 -3.10 23.81 -6.17
C ASP A 300 -4.36 23.25 -6.86
N ALA A 301 -4.20 22.60 -8.01
CA ALA A 301 -5.30 21.98 -8.74
C ALA A 301 -5.73 20.65 -8.13
N VAL A 302 -4.79 19.79 -7.69
CA VAL A 302 -5.12 18.48 -7.13
C VAL A 302 -5.93 18.59 -5.82
N HIS A 303 -5.68 19.62 -5.01
CA HIS A 303 -6.48 19.91 -3.81
C HIS A 303 -7.96 20.26 -4.09
N LYS A 304 -8.31 20.51 -5.35
CA LYS A 304 -9.66 20.93 -5.79
C LYS A 304 -10.36 19.90 -6.66
N VAL A 305 -9.75 18.74 -6.84
CA VAL A 305 -10.34 17.64 -7.63
C VAL A 305 -10.64 16.44 -6.75
N LYS A 306 -11.62 15.65 -7.19
CA LYS A 306 -11.99 14.37 -6.57
C LYS A 306 -12.06 13.32 -7.66
N PHE A 307 -11.87 12.08 -7.28
CA PHE A 307 -12.04 10.95 -8.17
C PHE A 307 -12.92 9.88 -7.52
N ALA A 308 -13.92 9.40 -8.23
CA ALA A 308 -14.71 8.23 -7.85
C ALA A 308 -13.92 6.98 -8.27
N SER A 309 -12.95 6.61 -7.45
CA SER A 309 -12.03 5.50 -7.71
C SER A 309 -12.68 4.14 -7.46
N PRO A 310 -12.05 3.03 -7.87
CA PRO A 310 -12.51 1.69 -7.53
C PRO A 310 -12.64 1.42 -6.02
N GLU A 311 -11.82 2.05 -5.19
CA GLU A 311 -11.95 1.97 -3.72
C GLU A 311 -13.05 2.88 -3.14
N GLY A 312 -13.61 3.77 -3.93
CA GLY A 312 -14.58 4.79 -3.54
C GLY A 312 -14.07 6.21 -3.79
N PRO A 313 -14.75 7.25 -3.26
CA PRO A 313 -14.36 8.63 -3.50
C PRO A 313 -13.04 8.96 -2.78
N ILE A 314 -12.08 9.51 -3.54
CA ILE A 314 -10.78 9.96 -3.02
C ILE A 314 -10.52 11.42 -3.35
N ALA A 315 -9.75 12.09 -2.49
CA ALA A 315 -9.30 13.47 -2.66
C ALA A 315 -8.01 13.72 -1.87
N ILE A 316 -7.20 14.66 -2.33
CA ILE A 316 -5.95 15.05 -1.64
C ILE A 316 -6.24 16.14 -0.62
N ASP A 317 -5.82 15.93 0.62
CA ASP A 317 -5.88 16.91 1.70
C ASP A 317 -4.86 18.03 1.46
N ALA A 318 -5.34 19.29 1.51
CA ALA A 318 -4.53 20.46 1.19
C ALA A 318 -3.49 20.81 2.28
N GLU A 319 -3.65 20.29 3.50
CA GLU A 319 -2.75 20.59 4.61
C GLU A 319 -1.46 19.77 4.55
N ASN A 320 -1.54 18.55 3.97
CA ASN A 320 -0.43 17.60 4.03
C ASN A 320 -0.14 16.83 2.74
N ASN A 321 -0.84 17.10 1.63
CA ASN A 321 -0.70 16.42 0.33
C ASN A 321 -0.98 14.90 0.36
N HIS A 322 -1.69 14.40 1.36
CA HIS A 322 -2.07 13.00 1.45
C HIS A 322 -3.51 12.76 1.02
N CYS A 323 -3.79 11.55 0.57
CA CYS A 323 -5.12 11.16 0.13
C CYS A 323 -6.03 10.80 1.32
N ALA A 324 -7.25 11.32 1.33
CA ALA A 324 -8.31 10.84 2.19
C ALA A 324 -8.88 9.55 1.62
N LEU A 325 -8.82 8.46 2.38
CA LEU A 325 -9.12 7.09 1.96
C LEU A 325 -10.08 6.41 2.94
N THR A 326 -10.89 5.48 2.44
CA THR A 326 -11.80 4.69 3.28
C THR A 326 -11.07 3.42 3.75
N PRO A 327 -10.77 3.27 5.06
CA PRO A 327 -10.11 2.09 5.59
C PRO A 327 -11.05 0.88 5.61
N ARG A 328 -10.51 -0.29 5.32
CA ARG A 328 -11.23 -1.57 5.35
C ARG A 328 -10.39 -2.67 5.94
N ILE A 329 -11.06 -3.70 6.43
CA ILE A 329 -10.43 -4.94 6.89
C ILE A 329 -11.10 -6.10 6.19
N GLY A 330 -10.29 -6.93 5.56
CA GLY A 330 -10.71 -8.13 4.85
C GLY A 330 -10.15 -9.39 5.47
N ILE A 331 -10.93 -10.47 5.44
CA ILE A 331 -10.48 -11.83 5.74
C ILE A 331 -10.37 -12.59 4.43
N CYS A 332 -9.21 -13.19 4.18
CA CYS A 332 -8.96 -13.96 2.97
C CYS A 332 -9.84 -15.20 2.92
N ARG A 333 -10.45 -15.44 1.77
CA ARG A 333 -11.22 -16.65 1.45
C ARG A 333 -10.36 -17.69 0.74
N SER A 334 -10.87 -18.91 0.70
CA SER A 334 -10.21 -20.04 -0.01
C SER A 334 -10.06 -19.84 -1.53
N ASP A 335 -10.81 -18.91 -2.13
CA ASP A 335 -10.70 -18.54 -3.55
C ASP A 335 -9.71 -17.39 -3.80
N GLY A 336 -9.07 -16.87 -2.75
CA GLY A 336 -8.08 -15.79 -2.82
C GLY A 336 -8.66 -14.38 -2.87
N GLN A 337 -9.98 -14.24 -2.76
CA GLN A 337 -10.64 -12.97 -2.57
C GLN A 337 -10.82 -12.67 -1.08
N PHE A 338 -11.26 -11.46 -0.77
CA PHE A 338 -11.50 -11.04 0.60
C PHE A 338 -12.97 -10.83 0.89
N ASP A 339 -13.41 -11.30 2.07
CA ASP A 339 -14.64 -10.83 2.70
C ASP A 339 -14.31 -9.56 3.49
N VAL A 340 -14.90 -8.44 3.10
CA VAL A 340 -14.77 -7.17 3.85
C VAL A 340 -15.61 -7.28 5.10
N VAL A 341 -14.94 -7.45 6.25
CA VAL A 341 -15.58 -7.67 7.56
C VAL A 341 -15.74 -6.39 8.36
N TRP A 342 -15.04 -5.34 7.98
CA TRP A 342 -15.18 -4.01 8.55
C TRP A 342 -14.84 -2.95 7.49
N GLU A 343 -15.60 -1.87 7.50
CA GLU A 343 -15.40 -0.71 6.63
C GLU A 343 -15.66 0.58 7.42
N GLY A 344 -14.79 1.56 7.25
CA GLY A 344 -14.99 2.89 7.81
C GLY A 344 -16.21 3.60 7.20
N SER A 345 -16.80 4.55 7.91
CA SER A 345 -18.00 5.29 7.46
C SER A 345 -17.77 6.18 6.22
N GLY A 346 -16.54 6.24 5.72
CA GLY A 346 -16.12 7.01 4.56
C GLY A 346 -14.65 7.38 4.61
N PRO A 347 -14.19 8.26 3.69
CA PRO A 347 -12.80 8.69 3.66
C PRO A 347 -12.36 9.36 4.95
N VAL A 348 -11.31 8.84 5.55
CA VAL A 348 -10.68 9.37 6.76
C VAL A 348 -9.65 10.42 6.36
N LYS A 349 -9.66 11.59 7.05
CA LYS A 349 -8.62 12.61 6.88
C LYS A 349 -7.26 12.01 7.24
N PRO A 350 -6.26 12.11 6.35
CA PRO A 350 -4.93 11.58 6.63
C PRO A 350 -4.23 12.35 7.76
N ASP A 351 -3.68 11.61 8.72
CA ASP A 351 -2.81 12.16 9.80
C ASP A 351 -1.47 11.42 9.77
N PRO A 352 -0.53 11.83 8.89
CA PRO A 352 0.74 11.13 8.74
C PRO A 352 1.63 11.21 9.99
N TYR A 353 1.37 12.12 10.90
CA TYR A 353 2.14 12.28 12.15
C TYR A 353 1.43 11.71 13.38
N LEU A 354 0.22 11.15 13.22
CA LEU A 354 -0.62 10.67 14.32
C LEU A 354 -0.84 11.73 15.42
N SER A 355 -0.94 13.00 15.01
CA SER A 355 -1.01 14.16 15.90
C SER A 355 -2.38 14.35 16.54
N THR A 356 -3.42 13.84 15.86
CA THR A 356 -4.82 13.93 16.32
C THR A 356 -5.36 12.59 16.79
N PHE A 357 -4.47 11.62 16.98
CA PHE A 357 -4.83 10.26 17.28
C PHE A 357 -5.53 10.14 18.62
N GLY A 358 -6.81 9.77 18.59
CA GLY A 358 -7.64 9.46 19.75
C GLY A 358 -8.59 8.32 19.41
N PHE A 359 -8.50 7.21 20.13
CA PHE A 359 -9.32 6.02 19.92
C PHE A 359 -10.80 6.19 20.26
N SER A 360 -11.20 7.31 20.86
CA SER A 360 -12.58 7.51 21.31
C SER A 360 -13.64 7.39 20.21
N GLU A 361 -13.25 7.55 18.94
CA GLU A 361 -14.17 7.38 17.80
C GLU A 361 -14.37 5.93 17.36
N PHE A 362 -13.46 5.02 17.72
CA PHE A 362 -13.49 3.61 17.30
C PHE A 362 -14.24 2.68 18.26
N TRP A 363 -14.33 3.05 19.54
CA TRP A 363 -14.92 2.21 20.57
C TRP A 363 -16.43 2.41 20.76
N LEU A 364 -17.03 3.37 20.06
CA LEU A 364 -18.42 3.81 20.26
C LEU A 364 -19.38 3.48 19.09
N ARG A 365 -18.97 2.67 18.11
CA ARG A 365 -19.89 2.31 16.99
C ARG A 365 -19.91 0.83 16.70
#